data_0a5cfbe27025a90c293ec2d5203604b3
#
_entry.id   0a5cfbe27025a90c293ec2d5203604b3
#
_cell.length_a   1.000
_cell.length_b   1.000
_cell.length_c   1.000
_cell.angle_alpha   90.00
_cell.angle_beta   90.00
_cell.angle_gamma   90.00
#
_symmetry.space_group_name_H-M   'P 1'
#
loop_
_entity.id
_entity.type
_entity.pdbx_description
1 polymer ?
#
loop_
_entity_poly.entity_id
_entity_poly.type
_entity_poly.pdbx_seq_one_letter_code
_entity_poly.pdbx_strand_id
1 'polypeptide(L)'
;MKKIIATGKGGVGKTTTLTNIALMLSRRGKRVIVFDTDPSMNLALSFGIPYDAVATITEDKAEIHHELEEHSIEEVGDHILGEHSVVTADGIRVVIMGTLQHGGGGCLCSAISTVKILLEYVEEFFNYDIAIVDSQAGPEILGRGLASCFDCNVIVSEPTEKASEVSRQVRKLADDLGIKDTILIVNKIDDESDVVKTADRIDVDISKTVGIPYDRDVVKADKNGELLLDAYPESVALSKLTEAMGLIQQSIGC
;
A
#
# COMPACT_ATOMS: atom_id res chain seq x y z
N MET A 1 -15.02 6.72 3.32
CA MET A 1 -13.55 6.49 3.37
C MET A 1 -12.98 6.49 1.97
N LYS A 2 -11.78 7.05 1.71
CA LYS A 2 -11.09 6.97 0.42
C LYS A 2 -10.12 5.78 0.41
N LYS A 3 -10.04 5.06 -0.70
CA LYS A 3 -9.27 3.82 -0.79
C LYS A 3 -8.20 3.91 -1.88
N ILE A 4 -6.96 3.67 -1.51
CA ILE A 4 -5.77 3.76 -2.34
C ILE A 4 -5.09 2.39 -2.37
N ILE A 5 -4.70 1.93 -3.54
CA ILE A 5 -3.83 0.76 -3.70
C ILE A 5 -2.49 1.17 -4.30
N ALA A 6 -1.38 0.69 -3.74
CA ALA A 6 -0.08 0.81 -4.39
C ALA A 6 0.28 -0.45 -5.13
N THR A 7 0.75 -0.26 -6.35
CA THR A 7 1.10 -1.34 -7.26
C THR A 7 2.45 -1.08 -7.92
N GLY A 8 3.03 -2.09 -8.56
CA GLY A 8 4.30 -2.00 -9.26
C GLY A 8 5.17 -3.24 -9.07
N LYS A 9 6.35 -3.24 -9.70
CA LYS A 9 7.32 -4.34 -9.64
C LYS A 9 7.90 -4.50 -8.22
N GLY A 10 8.42 -5.69 -7.90
CA GLY A 10 9.17 -5.91 -6.65
C GLY A 10 10.44 -5.05 -6.56
N GLY A 11 10.68 -4.47 -5.37
CA GLY A 11 11.89 -3.69 -5.08
C GLY A 11 11.90 -2.24 -5.57
N VAL A 12 10.83 -1.75 -6.18
CA VAL A 12 10.75 -0.36 -6.68
C VAL A 12 10.52 0.69 -5.59
N GLY A 13 10.23 0.28 -4.35
CA GLY A 13 10.01 1.18 -3.20
C GLY A 13 8.54 1.46 -2.87
N LYS A 14 7.59 0.57 -3.22
CA LYS A 14 6.17 0.70 -2.86
C LYS A 14 5.98 0.92 -1.37
N THR A 15 6.42 -0.03 -0.56
CA THR A 15 6.29 -0.01 0.90
C THR A 15 6.88 1.25 1.52
N THR A 16 8.12 1.63 1.14
CA THR A 16 8.76 2.85 1.61
C THR A 16 7.95 4.10 1.27
N THR A 17 7.44 4.17 0.03
CA THR A 17 6.58 5.26 -0.44
C THR A 17 5.31 5.36 0.40
N LEU A 18 4.60 4.24 0.58
CA LEU A 18 3.33 4.21 1.32
C LEU A 18 3.49 4.50 2.79
N THR A 19 4.53 3.94 3.44
CA THR A 19 4.83 4.23 4.85
C THR A 19 4.96 5.72 5.09
N ASN A 20 5.76 6.41 4.27
CA ASN A 20 5.97 7.84 4.42
C ASN A 20 4.72 8.67 4.10
N ILE A 21 3.95 8.31 3.06
CA ILE A 21 2.67 8.96 2.73
C ILE A 21 1.67 8.78 3.88
N ALA A 22 1.54 7.58 4.42
CA ALA A 22 0.63 7.29 5.55
C ALA A 22 1.01 8.10 6.80
N LEU A 23 2.31 8.17 7.14
CA LEU A 23 2.82 8.99 8.23
C LEU A 23 2.53 10.48 8.02
N MET A 24 2.81 11.01 6.83
CA MET A 24 2.53 12.42 6.52
C MET A 24 1.03 12.74 6.59
N LEU A 25 0.16 11.85 6.14
CA LEU A 25 -1.29 12.00 6.24
C LEU A 25 -1.76 11.98 7.69
N SER A 26 -1.29 11.02 8.48
CA SER A 26 -1.65 10.90 9.89
C SER A 26 -1.19 12.13 10.69
N ARG A 27 0.05 12.58 10.50
CA ARG A 27 0.59 13.78 11.17
C ARG A 27 -0.11 15.08 10.74
N ARG A 28 -0.86 15.07 9.63
CA ARG A 28 -1.76 16.16 9.20
C ARG A 28 -3.20 15.97 9.71
N GLY A 29 -3.43 15.05 10.64
CA GLY A 29 -4.71 14.83 11.31
C GLY A 29 -5.69 13.94 10.55
N LYS A 30 -5.26 13.25 9.48
CA LYS A 30 -6.09 12.24 8.82
C LYS A 30 -6.07 10.93 9.59
N ARG A 31 -7.23 10.28 9.72
CA ARG A 31 -7.34 8.94 10.28
C ARG A 31 -7.01 7.93 9.17
N VAL A 32 -5.90 7.23 9.33
CA VAL A 32 -5.35 6.33 8.32
C VAL A 32 -5.38 4.90 8.80
N ILE A 33 -5.85 3.99 7.95
CA ILE A 33 -5.69 2.55 8.09
C ILE A 33 -4.89 2.01 6.90
N VAL A 34 -3.97 1.11 7.17
CA VAL A 34 -3.11 0.50 6.14
C VAL A 34 -3.23 -1.00 6.19
N PHE A 35 -3.36 -1.64 5.04
CA PHE A 35 -3.37 -3.09 4.89
C PHE A 35 -2.10 -3.55 4.19
N ASP A 36 -1.29 -4.35 4.89
CA ASP A 36 -0.13 -5.03 4.31
C ASP A 36 -0.58 -6.33 3.67
N THR A 37 -0.66 -6.36 2.35
CA THR A 37 -1.01 -7.58 1.58
C THR A 37 0.18 -8.18 0.84
N ASP A 38 1.40 -7.66 1.07
CA ASP A 38 2.62 -8.28 0.56
C ASP A 38 3.05 -9.41 1.51
N PRO A 39 3.24 -10.64 1.00
CA PRO A 39 3.71 -11.76 1.82
C PRO A 39 5.06 -11.54 2.50
N SER A 40 5.84 -10.55 2.10
CA SER A 40 7.09 -10.17 2.76
C SER A 40 6.90 -9.38 4.04
N MET A 41 5.68 -8.88 4.33
CA MET A 41 5.29 -8.13 5.53
C MET A 41 6.21 -6.94 5.87
N ASN A 42 6.77 -6.30 4.84
CA ASN A 42 7.74 -5.23 5.02
C ASN A 42 7.11 -3.93 5.54
N LEU A 43 5.81 -3.75 5.32
CA LEU A 43 5.11 -2.54 5.74
C LEU A 43 5.06 -2.42 7.28
N ALA A 44 4.77 -3.52 7.97
CA ALA A 44 4.79 -3.56 9.43
C ALA A 44 6.17 -3.15 9.98
N LEU A 45 7.24 -3.74 9.47
CA LEU A 45 8.61 -3.38 9.84
C LEU A 45 8.93 -1.92 9.55
N SER A 46 8.45 -1.38 8.43
CA SER A 46 8.67 0.03 8.06
C SER A 46 7.99 1.01 9.02
N PHE A 47 6.97 0.57 9.77
CA PHE A 47 6.37 1.32 10.88
C PHE A 47 7.01 1.01 12.24
N GLY A 48 8.09 0.22 12.28
CA GLY A 48 8.75 -0.20 13.51
C GLY A 48 7.99 -1.28 14.29
N ILE A 49 7.06 -2.00 13.64
CA ILE A 49 6.27 -3.09 14.23
C ILE A 49 7.03 -4.40 14.01
N PRO A 50 7.44 -5.12 15.08
CA PRO A 50 8.05 -6.44 14.95
C PRO A 50 7.08 -7.47 14.33
N TYR A 51 7.61 -8.47 13.64
CA TYR A 51 6.79 -9.52 12.97
C TYR A 51 5.89 -10.31 13.94
N ASP A 52 6.29 -10.43 15.19
CA ASP A 52 5.58 -11.18 16.24
C ASP A 52 4.66 -10.29 17.10
N ALA A 53 4.50 -9.02 16.73
CA ALA A 53 3.71 -8.08 17.52
C ALA A 53 2.20 -8.26 17.36
N VAL A 54 1.75 -8.94 16.29
CA VAL A 54 0.33 -9.14 15.97
C VAL A 54 0.15 -10.41 15.16
N ALA A 55 -0.94 -11.13 15.39
CA ALA A 55 -1.33 -12.30 14.60
C ALA A 55 -1.65 -11.87 13.15
N THR A 56 -1.36 -12.73 12.19
CA THR A 56 -1.63 -12.44 10.79
C THR A 56 -2.90 -13.15 10.31
N ILE A 57 -3.61 -12.56 9.37
CA ILE A 57 -4.82 -13.16 8.78
C ILE A 57 -4.54 -14.56 8.20
N THR A 58 -3.32 -14.80 7.69
CA THR A 58 -2.95 -16.11 7.14
C THR A 58 -2.71 -17.17 8.20
N GLU A 59 -2.31 -16.79 9.42
CA GLU A 59 -2.13 -17.71 10.55
C GLU A 59 -3.47 -18.26 11.00
N ASP A 60 -4.45 -17.40 11.18
CA ASP A 60 -5.76 -17.72 11.75
C ASP A 60 -6.86 -17.86 10.69
N LYS A 61 -6.50 -17.99 9.41
CA LYS A 61 -7.45 -18.00 8.29
C LYS A 61 -8.58 -19.03 8.42
N ALA A 62 -8.32 -20.18 9.05
CA ALA A 62 -9.31 -21.23 9.23
C ALA A 62 -10.34 -20.84 10.29
N GLU A 63 -9.89 -20.21 11.37
CA GLU A 63 -10.71 -19.69 12.45
C GLU A 63 -11.57 -18.51 11.97
N ILE A 64 -10.94 -17.55 11.31
CA ILE A 64 -11.64 -16.40 10.69
C ILE A 64 -12.72 -16.88 9.71
N HIS A 65 -12.41 -17.87 8.88
CA HIS A 65 -13.37 -18.40 7.92
C HIS A 65 -14.56 -19.07 8.64
N HIS A 66 -14.29 -19.83 9.70
CA HIS A 66 -15.33 -20.46 10.51
C HIS A 66 -16.22 -19.41 11.21
N GLU A 67 -15.64 -18.38 11.79
CA GLU A 67 -16.40 -17.27 12.39
C GLU A 67 -17.30 -16.56 11.36
N LEU A 68 -16.77 -16.29 10.16
CA LEU A 68 -17.55 -15.65 9.09
C LEU A 68 -18.60 -16.57 8.44
N GLU A 69 -18.54 -17.89 8.65
CA GLU A 69 -19.60 -18.83 8.25
C GLU A 69 -20.73 -18.90 9.27
N GLU A 70 -20.43 -18.75 10.56
CA GLU A 70 -21.39 -18.86 11.67
C GLU A 70 -22.01 -17.52 12.07
N HIS A 71 -21.30 -16.40 11.85
CA HIS A 71 -21.65 -15.06 12.28
C HIS A 71 -21.55 -14.05 11.14
N SER A 72 -22.29 -12.95 11.28
CA SER A 72 -22.14 -11.82 10.34
C SER A 72 -20.85 -11.04 10.64
N ILE A 73 -20.36 -10.30 9.65
CA ILE A 73 -19.16 -9.46 9.84
C ILE A 73 -19.39 -8.36 10.89
N GLU A 74 -20.63 -7.90 11.06
CA GLU A 74 -20.99 -6.92 12.08
C GLU A 74 -20.81 -7.48 13.51
N GLU A 75 -20.93 -8.79 13.69
CA GLU A 75 -20.77 -9.45 15.00
C GLU A 75 -19.31 -9.75 15.33
N VAL A 76 -18.51 -10.16 14.33
CA VAL A 76 -17.12 -10.63 14.55
C VAL A 76 -16.05 -9.68 14.04
N GLY A 77 -16.41 -8.66 13.26
CA GLY A 77 -15.46 -7.77 12.58
C GLY A 77 -14.55 -7.00 13.52
N ASP A 78 -15.06 -6.52 14.65
CA ASP A 78 -14.25 -5.84 15.67
C ASP A 78 -13.18 -6.76 16.29
N HIS A 79 -13.54 -8.02 16.53
CA HIS A 79 -12.64 -9.04 17.06
C HIS A 79 -11.54 -9.35 16.03
N ILE A 80 -11.93 -9.71 14.81
CA ILE A 80 -10.98 -10.03 13.75
C ILE A 80 -10.03 -8.85 13.47
N LEU A 81 -10.58 -7.64 13.36
CA LEU A 81 -9.75 -6.43 13.14
C LEU A 81 -8.82 -6.16 14.32
N GLY A 82 -9.29 -6.38 15.54
CA GLY A 82 -8.52 -6.17 16.78
C GLY A 82 -7.31 -7.09 16.87
N GLU A 83 -7.50 -8.37 16.59
CA GLU A 83 -6.43 -9.38 16.68
C GLU A 83 -5.40 -9.28 15.56
N HIS A 84 -5.82 -8.87 14.35
CA HIS A 84 -4.96 -8.85 13.17
C HIS A 84 -4.48 -7.45 12.79
N SER A 85 -4.52 -6.51 13.72
CA SER A 85 -4.00 -5.17 13.52
C SER A 85 -3.32 -4.58 14.74
N VAL A 86 -2.45 -3.61 14.50
CA VAL A 86 -1.78 -2.83 15.54
C VAL A 86 -1.92 -1.34 15.22
N VAL A 87 -1.97 -0.49 16.24
CA VAL A 87 -1.99 0.96 16.08
C VAL A 87 -0.62 1.52 16.41
N THR A 88 -0.02 2.24 15.46
CA THR A 88 1.30 2.88 15.62
C THR A 88 1.23 4.07 16.57
N ALA A 89 2.39 4.58 17.01
CA ALA A 89 2.48 5.79 17.82
C ALA A 89 1.87 7.03 17.11
N ASP A 90 1.90 7.07 15.78
CA ASP A 90 1.27 8.11 14.96
C ASP A 90 -0.25 7.89 14.76
N GLY A 91 -0.86 6.88 15.40
CA GLY A 91 -2.29 6.60 15.30
C GLY A 91 -2.73 5.90 14.01
N ILE A 92 -1.80 5.38 13.23
CA ILE A 92 -2.10 4.59 12.02
C ILE A 92 -2.43 3.16 12.45
N ARG A 93 -3.58 2.63 12.03
CA ARG A 93 -3.87 1.21 12.19
C ARG A 93 -3.26 0.43 11.04
N VAL A 94 -2.49 -0.60 11.35
CA VAL A 94 -1.84 -1.48 10.37
C VAL A 94 -2.42 -2.88 10.51
N VAL A 95 -3.08 -3.36 9.46
CA VAL A 95 -3.62 -4.73 9.34
C VAL A 95 -2.64 -5.57 8.55
N ILE A 96 -2.29 -6.76 9.04
CA ILE A 96 -1.26 -7.61 8.42
C ILE A 96 -1.91 -8.87 7.86
N MET A 97 -1.87 -9.01 6.53
CA MET A 97 -2.37 -10.23 5.89
C MET A 97 -1.51 -11.46 6.23
N GLY A 98 -0.20 -11.30 6.22
CA GLY A 98 0.74 -12.38 6.48
C GLY A 98 1.19 -13.15 5.24
N THR A 99 1.90 -14.26 5.46
CA THR A 99 2.51 -15.11 4.42
C THR A 99 2.08 -16.57 4.54
N LEU A 100 2.46 -17.38 3.55
CA LEU A 100 2.27 -18.83 3.62
C LEU A 100 3.19 -19.45 4.66
N GLN A 101 2.64 -20.16 5.64
CA GLN A 101 3.42 -20.76 6.72
C GLN A 101 4.20 -22.01 6.32
N HIS A 102 3.77 -22.71 5.28
CA HIS A 102 4.38 -23.97 4.84
C HIS A 102 4.51 -24.04 3.31
N GLY A 103 5.57 -24.65 2.83
CA GLY A 103 5.71 -25.02 1.43
C GLY A 103 4.53 -25.91 1.00
N GLY A 104 3.85 -25.55 -0.09
CA GLY A 104 2.63 -26.26 -0.54
C GLY A 104 1.34 -25.82 0.15
N GLY A 105 1.36 -24.77 0.98
CA GLY A 105 0.20 -24.25 1.74
C GLY A 105 -0.94 -23.63 0.92
N GLY A 106 -0.97 -23.82 -0.39
CA GLY A 106 -2.03 -23.32 -1.26
C GLY A 106 -1.83 -21.87 -1.74
N CYS A 107 -2.90 -21.14 -1.98
CA CYS A 107 -2.85 -19.76 -2.42
C CYS A 107 -3.28 -18.79 -1.27
N LEU A 108 -2.91 -17.52 -1.43
CA LEU A 108 -3.33 -16.44 -0.52
C LEU A 108 -4.74 -15.89 -0.84
N CYS A 109 -5.50 -16.58 -1.71
CA CYS A 109 -6.78 -16.05 -2.20
C CYS A 109 -7.81 -15.85 -1.09
N SER A 110 -7.87 -16.76 -0.11
CA SER A 110 -8.77 -16.62 1.06
C SER A 110 -8.38 -15.45 1.94
N ALA A 111 -7.09 -15.27 2.23
CA ALA A 111 -6.60 -14.14 3.02
C ALA A 111 -6.90 -12.80 2.33
N ILE A 112 -6.75 -12.72 1.00
CA ILE A 112 -7.13 -11.54 0.22
C ILE A 112 -8.64 -11.29 0.30
N SER A 113 -9.47 -12.34 0.29
CA SER A 113 -10.92 -12.20 0.47
C SER A 113 -11.25 -11.68 1.86
N THR A 114 -10.59 -12.14 2.91
CA THR A 114 -10.74 -11.60 4.27
C THR A 114 -10.33 -10.12 4.33
N VAL A 115 -9.21 -9.74 3.72
CA VAL A 115 -8.81 -8.31 3.63
C VAL A 115 -9.89 -7.47 2.95
N LYS A 116 -10.52 -7.98 1.89
CA LYS A 116 -11.63 -7.29 1.22
C LYS A 116 -12.83 -7.09 2.16
N ILE A 117 -13.24 -8.15 2.86
CA ILE A 117 -14.34 -8.09 3.83
C ILE A 117 -14.03 -7.07 4.94
N LEU A 118 -12.81 -7.09 5.48
CA LEU A 118 -12.38 -6.12 6.50
C LEU A 118 -12.33 -4.69 5.97
N LEU A 119 -11.94 -4.49 4.71
CA LEU A 119 -11.91 -3.17 4.09
C LEU A 119 -13.33 -2.59 3.93
N GLU A 120 -14.30 -3.42 3.54
CA GLU A 120 -15.71 -3.06 3.45
C GLU A 120 -16.29 -2.80 4.85
N TYR A 121 -15.98 -3.65 5.82
CA TYR A 121 -16.38 -3.49 7.22
C TYR A 121 -15.88 -2.17 7.82
N VAL A 122 -14.60 -1.88 7.64
CA VAL A 122 -13.98 -0.64 8.13
C VAL A 122 -14.60 0.59 7.46
N GLU A 123 -14.97 0.52 6.19
CA GLU A 123 -15.64 1.60 5.48
C GLU A 123 -17.02 1.92 6.07
N GLU A 124 -17.74 0.90 6.48
CA GLU A 124 -19.12 1.02 6.99
C GLU A 124 -19.16 1.42 8.47
N PHE A 125 -18.32 0.79 9.31
CA PHE A 125 -18.43 0.90 10.77
C PHE A 125 -17.38 1.80 11.41
N PHE A 126 -16.30 2.18 10.68
CA PHE A 126 -15.25 3.03 11.21
C PHE A 126 -15.16 4.37 10.47
N ASN A 127 -14.59 5.33 11.15
CA ASN A 127 -14.53 6.69 10.65
C ASN A 127 -13.11 7.05 10.15
N TYR A 128 -12.49 6.16 9.36
CA TYR A 128 -11.23 6.46 8.69
C TYR A 128 -11.43 7.40 7.50
N ASP A 129 -10.48 8.30 7.30
CA ASP A 129 -10.48 9.19 6.14
C ASP A 129 -9.93 8.47 4.92
N ILE A 130 -8.86 7.66 5.12
CA ILE A 130 -8.11 7.00 4.05
C ILE A 130 -7.73 5.57 4.46
N ALA A 131 -7.98 4.62 3.57
CA ALA A 131 -7.42 3.28 3.60
C ALA A 131 -6.35 3.13 2.51
N ILE A 132 -5.20 2.61 2.88
CA ILE A 132 -4.06 2.37 1.98
C ILE A 132 -3.77 0.87 1.95
N VAL A 133 -3.65 0.29 0.76
CA VAL A 133 -3.29 -1.12 0.59
C VAL A 133 -1.92 -1.21 -0.07
N ASP A 134 -0.94 -1.77 0.65
CA ASP A 134 0.35 -2.17 0.06
C ASP A 134 0.19 -3.53 -0.60
N SER A 135 0.30 -3.55 -1.91
CA SER A 135 0.05 -4.77 -2.67
C SER A 135 1.31 -5.58 -2.91
N GLN A 136 1.12 -6.90 -2.99
CA GLN A 136 2.12 -7.78 -3.56
C GLN A 136 2.63 -7.25 -4.90
N ALA A 137 3.91 -7.51 -5.20
CA ALA A 137 4.53 -7.13 -6.46
C ALA A 137 3.84 -7.76 -7.67
N GLY A 138 3.68 -6.98 -8.73
CA GLY A 138 3.11 -7.44 -9.99
C GLY A 138 1.60 -7.20 -10.14
N PRO A 139 1.02 -7.68 -11.25
CA PRO A 139 -0.37 -7.41 -11.61
C PRO A 139 -1.39 -8.33 -10.91
N GLU A 140 -0.95 -9.37 -10.21
CA GLU A 140 -1.81 -10.46 -9.73
C GLU A 140 -2.87 -10.03 -8.73
N ILE A 141 -2.54 -9.05 -7.88
CA ILE A 141 -3.47 -8.53 -6.85
C ILE A 141 -4.72 -7.91 -7.49
N LEU A 142 -4.55 -7.25 -8.65
CA LEU A 142 -5.64 -6.64 -9.39
C LEU A 142 -6.59 -7.70 -9.97
N GLY A 143 -6.06 -8.88 -10.34
CA GLY A 143 -6.86 -10.00 -10.84
C GLY A 143 -7.67 -10.76 -9.76
N ARG A 144 -7.45 -10.49 -8.47
CA ARG A 144 -8.04 -11.27 -7.36
C ARG A 144 -9.25 -10.63 -6.67
N GLY A 145 -9.92 -9.69 -7.33
CA GLY A 145 -11.21 -9.14 -6.85
C GLY A 145 -11.11 -8.08 -5.76
N LEU A 146 -9.94 -7.77 -5.23
CA LEU A 146 -9.74 -6.68 -4.28
C LEU A 146 -9.85 -5.31 -4.96
N ALA A 147 -9.59 -5.24 -6.25
CA ALA A 147 -9.32 -4.00 -6.97
C ALA A 147 -10.55 -3.15 -7.35
N SER A 148 -11.75 -3.70 -7.34
CA SER A 148 -12.97 -2.98 -7.76
C SER A 148 -13.44 -1.89 -6.78
N CYS A 149 -12.79 -1.76 -5.63
CA CYS A 149 -13.21 -0.83 -4.57
C CYS A 149 -12.28 0.38 -4.37
N PHE A 150 -11.23 0.56 -5.20
CA PHE A 150 -10.27 1.64 -5.01
C PHE A 150 -10.62 2.91 -5.79
N ASP A 151 -10.40 4.07 -5.14
CA ASP A 151 -10.55 5.39 -5.76
C ASP A 151 -9.32 5.75 -6.60
N CYS A 152 -8.13 5.30 -6.18
CA CYS A 152 -6.86 5.63 -6.84
C CYS A 152 -5.88 4.45 -6.82
N ASN A 153 -5.20 4.23 -7.94
CA ASN A 153 -4.05 3.34 -8.05
C ASN A 153 -2.75 4.18 -8.05
N VAL A 154 -1.88 3.96 -7.08
CA VAL A 154 -0.56 4.57 -7.02
C VAL A 154 0.45 3.57 -7.58
N ILE A 155 0.90 3.80 -8.81
CA ILE A 155 1.94 2.99 -9.44
C ILE A 155 3.30 3.51 -9.00
N VAL A 156 4.10 2.66 -8.35
CA VAL A 156 5.51 2.95 -8.09
C VAL A 156 6.36 2.17 -9.08
N SER A 157 7.20 2.87 -9.82
CA SER A 157 8.08 2.31 -10.86
C SER A 157 9.51 2.82 -10.71
N GLU A 158 10.45 2.17 -11.36
CA GLU A 158 11.80 2.68 -11.61
C GLU A 158 11.94 3.00 -13.10
N PRO A 159 12.89 3.86 -13.52
CA PRO A 159 13.09 4.22 -14.93
C PRO A 159 13.78 3.09 -15.71
N THR A 160 13.33 1.86 -15.55
CA THR A 160 13.85 0.68 -16.24
C THR A 160 12.79 0.03 -17.12
N GLU A 161 13.19 -0.57 -18.24
CA GLU A 161 12.28 -1.28 -19.14
C GLU A 161 11.42 -2.31 -18.42
N LYS A 162 12.04 -3.13 -17.53
CA LYS A 162 11.33 -4.18 -16.80
C LYS A 162 10.30 -3.64 -15.81
N ALA A 163 10.60 -2.52 -15.16
CA ALA A 163 9.65 -1.90 -14.24
C ALA A 163 8.51 -1.22 -15.00
N SER A 164 8.83 -0.51 -16.09
CA SER A 164 7.83 0.13 -16.94
C SER A 164 6.85 -0.87 -17.55
N GLU A 165 7.33 -2.05 -17.99
CA GLU A 165 6.46 -3.09 -18.57
C GLU A 165 5.48 -3.64 -17.53
N VAL A 166 5.94 -3.96 -16.31
CA VAL A 166 5.05 -4.38 -15.21
C VAL A 166 4.05 -3.28 -14.87
N SER A 167 4.50 -2.04 -14.79
CA SER A 167 3.64 -0.89 -14.47
C SER A 167 2.59 -0.63 -15.55
N ARG A 168 2.93 -0.83 -16.83
CA ARG A 168 1.99 -0.73 -17.96
C ARG A 168 0.90 -1.81 -17.88
N GLN A 169 1.26 -3.05 -17.53
CA GLN A 169 0.29 -4.12 -17.31
C GLN A 169 -0.65 -3.81 -16.15
N VAL A 170 -0.09 -3.35 -15.03
CA VAL A 170 -0.86 -2.92 -13.85
C VAL A 170 -1.81 -1.77 -14.19
N ARG A 171 -1.33 -0.75 -14.93
CA ARG A 171 -2.16 0.37 -15.38
C ARG A 171 -3.37 -0.09 -16.18
N LYS A 172 -3.15 -0.97 -17.16
CA LYS A 172 -4.22 -1.54 -17.97
C LYS A 172 -5.24 -2.30 -17.13
N LEU A 173 -4.79 -3.15 -16.20
CA LEU A 173 -5.70 -3.90 -15.33
C LEU A 173 -6.49 -2.98 -14.40
N ALA A 174 -5.89 -1.91 -13.90
CA ALA A 174 -6.58 -0.92 -13.09
C ALA A 174 -7.70 -0.23 -13.88
N ASP A 175 -7.45 0.11 -15.14
CA ASP A 175 -8.46 0.68 -16.03
C ASP A 175 -9.59 -0.31 -16.34
N ASP A 176 -9.25 -1.58 -16.64
CA ASP A 176 -10.23 -2.65 -16.89
C ASP A 176 -11.16 -2.87 -15.68
N LEU A 177 -10.67 -2.61 -14.46
CA LEU A 177 -11.41 -2.71 -13.21
C LEU A 177 -12.16 -1.42 -12.82
N GLY A 178 -12.01 -0.37 -13.62
CA GLY A 178 -12.71 0.90 -13.43
C GLY A 178 -12.11 1.79 -12.34
N ILE A 179 -10.85 1.59 -11.94
CA ILE A 179 -10.14 2.51 -11.06
C ILE A 179 -9.89 3.81 -11.85
N LYS A 180 -10.57 4.89 -11.44
CA LYS A 180 -10.66 6.11 -12.25
C LYS A 180 -9.35 6.89 -12.33
N ASP A 181 -8.56 6.85 -11.26
CA ASP A 181 -7.36 7.65 -11.14
C ASP A 181 -6.11 6.81 -10.93
N THR A 182 -5.06 7.18 -11.65
CA THR A 182 -3.73 6.61 -11.50
C THR A 182 -2.73 7.74 -11.28
N ILE A 183 -1.95 7.62 -10.21
CA ILE A 183 -0.78 8.47 -9.94
C ILE A 183 0.46 7.62 -10.15
N LEU A 184 1.43 8.15 -10.89
CA LEU A 184 2.72 7.49 -11.12
C LEU A 184 3.82 8.13 -10.28
N ILE A 185 4.54 7.30 -9.55
CA ILE A 185 5.75 7.69 -8.85
C ILE A 185 6.93 6.97 -9.51
N VAL A 186 7.79 7.72 -10.17
CA VAL A 186 9.03 7.21 -10.77
C VAL A 186 10.14 7.36 -9.74
N ASN A 187 10.48 6.27 -9.08
CA ASN A 187 11.45 6.25 -8.00
C ASN A 187 12.88 5.98 -8.52
N LYS A 188 13.86 6.50 -7.81
CA LYS A 188 15.31 6.34 -8.10
C LYS A 188 15.68 6.87 -9.48
N ILE A 189 15.14 8.03 -9.86
CA ILE A 189 15.52 8.70 -11.11
C ILE A 189 16.94 9.27 -11.00
N ASP A 190 17.64 9.29 -12.11
CA ASP A 190 18.92 9.98 -12.25
C ASP A 190 18.72 11.44 -12.68
N ASP A 191 17.75 11.68 -13.56
CA ASP A 191 17.37 13.02 -14.04
C ASP A 191 15.87 13.11 -14.41
N GLU A 192 15.37 14.32 -14.63
CA GLU A 192 13.95 14.59 -14.96
C GLU A 192 13.50 13.95 -16.29
N SER A 193 14.40 13.63 -17.22
CA SER A 193 14.03 12.94 -18.46
C SER A 193 13.57 11.51 -18.22
N ASP A 194 13.98 10.90 -17.11
CA ASP A 194 13.53 9.57 -16.71
C ASP A 194 12.03 9.57 -16.36
N VAL A 195 11.57 10.67 -15.77
CA VAL A 195 10.14 10.84 -15.42
C VAL A 195 9.29 10.85 -16.68
N VAL A 196 9.66 11.71 -17.64
CA VAL A 196 8.92 11.85 -18.91
C VAL A 196 8.90 10.54 -19.68
N LYS A 197 10.09 9.92 -19.86
CA LYS A 197 10.20 8.63 -20.59
C LYS A 197 9.40 7.51 -19.94
N THR A 198 9.38 7.47 -18.61
CA THR A 198 8.66 6.43 -17.89
C THR A 198 7.15 6.66 -17.93
N ALA A 199 6.69 7.91 -17.78
CA ALA A 199 5.30 8.28 -17.91
C ALA A 199 4.74 7.92 -19.30
N ASP A 200 5.47 8.27 -20.37
CA ASP A 200 5.12 7.92 -21.75
C ASP A 200 5.00 6.40 -21.96
N ARG A 201 5.94 5.62 -21.42
CA ARG A 201 5.95 4.14 -21.54
C ARG A 201 4.77 3.48 -20.85
N ILE A 202 4.32 4.04 -19.72
CA ILE A 202 3.23 3.49 -18.90
C ILE A 202 1.88 4.06 -19.33
N ASP A 203 1.88 5.10 -20.17
CA ASP A 203 0.68 5.84 -20.61
C ASP A 203 -0.03 6.55 -19.44
N VAL A 204 0.75 7.26 -18.62
CA VAL A 204 0.25 8.11 -17.53
C VAL A 204 0.60 9.57 -17.84
N ASP A 205 -0.37 10.45 -17.63
CA ASP A 205 -0.17 11.89 -17.83
C ASP A 205 0.94 12.42 -16.92
N ILE A 206 1.83 13.25 -17.48
CA ILE A 206 2.93 13.85 -16.74
C ILE A 206 2.45 14.72 -15.56
N SER A 207 1.27 15.31 -15.65
CA SER A 207 0.64 16.07 -14.56
C SER A 207 0.22 15.19 -13.37
N LYS A 208 0.16 13.88 -13.55
CA LYS A 208 -0.12 12.86 -12.52
C LYS A 208 1.13 12.04 -12.17
N THR A 209 2.30 12.57 -12.49
CA THR A 209 3.57 11.84 -12.32
C THR A 209 4.54 12.64 -11.47
N VAL A 210 5.20 11.97 -10.52
CA VAL A 210 6.26 12.55 -9.67
C VAL A 210 7.52 11.71 -9.78
N GLY A 211 8.66 12.36 -9.98
CA GLY A 211 9.98 11.74 -9.93
C GLY A 211 10.61 11.87 -8.55
N ILE A 212 11.11 10.76 -8.00
CA ILE A 212 11.86 10.73 -6.74
C ILE A 212 13.30 10.34 -7.08
N PRO A 213 14.29 11.22 -6.86
CA PRO A 213 15.69 10.88 -7.09
C PRO A 213 16.17 9.81 -6.11
N TYR A 214 17.24 9.10 -6.50
CA TYR A 214 17.90 8.20 -5.56
C TYR A 214 18.43 8.99 -4.36
N ASP A 215 17.96 8.63 -3.17
CA ASP A 215 18.31 9.32 -1.94
C ASP A 215 18.98 8.36 -0.96
N ARG A 216 20.21 8.71 -0.55
CA ARG A 216 20.98 7.90 0.41
C ARG A 216 20.38 7.91 1.82
N ASP A 217 19.62 8.92 2.17
CA ASP A 217 19.01 9.02 3.50
C ASP A 217 17.85 8.03 3.65
N VAL A 218 17.13 7.74 2.56
CA VAL A 218 16.15 6.63 2.51
C VAL A 218 16.84 5.29 2.82
N VAL A 219 18.00 5.04 2.19
CA VAL A 219 18.76 3.80 2.39
C VAL A 219 19.30 3.69 3.83
N LYS A 220 19.74 4.81 4.42
CA LYS A 220 20.23 4.83 5.81
C LYS A 220 19.09 4.57 6.80
N ALA A 221 17.94 5.26 6.62
CA ALA A 221 16.78 5.08 7.45
C ALA A 221 16.31 3.61 7.44
N ASP A 222 16.16 3.03 6.25
CA ASP A 222 15.79 1.62 6.08
C ASP A 222 16.79 0.67 6.77
N LYS A 223 18.09 0.88 6.55
CA LYS A 223 19.15 0.05 7.17
C LYS A 223 19.17 0.12 8.69
N ASN A 224 18.81 1.26 9.26
CA ASN A 224 18.80 1.48 10.70
C ASN A 224 17.45 1.13 11.35
N GLY A 225 16.40 0.83 10.58
CA GLY A 225 15.04 0.65 11.06
C GLY A 225 14.43 1.94 11.62
N GLU A 226 14.79 3.09 11.03
CA GLU A 226 14.33 4.42 11.44
C GLU A 226 13.25 4.94 10.48
N LEU A 227 12.32 5.72 11.00
CA LEU A 227 11.36 6.45 10.16
C LEU A 227 12.06 7.60 9.45
N LEU A 228 11.97 7.64 8.12
CA LEU A 228 12.64 8.67 7.31
C LEU A 228 12.22 10.09 7.71
N LEU A 229 10.92 10.29 8.01
CA LEU A 229 10.39 11.58 8.45
C LEU A 229 11.07 12.12 9.73
N ASP A 230 11.50 11.23 10.61
CA ASP A 230 12.06 11.61 11.92
C ASP A 230 13.58 11.71 11.85
N ALA A 231 14.22 10.74 11.20
CA ALA A 231 15.67 10.66 11.15
C ALA A 231 16.31 11.62 10.12
N TYR A 232 15.62 11.89 9.01
CA TYR A 232 16.14 12.69 7.89
C TYR A 232 15.07 13.64 7.33
N PRO A 233 14.57 14.61 8.11
CA PRO A 233 13.47 15.49 7.70
C PRO A 233 13.77 16.36 6.47
N GLU A 234 15.05 16.57 6.15
CA GLU A 234 15.51 17.35 4.98
C GLU A 234 15.75 16.46 3.74
N SER A 235 15.41 15.17 3.78
CA SER A 235 15.54 14.25 2.66
C SER A 235 14.82 14.78 1.41
N VAL A 236 15.50 14.73 0.26
CA VAL A 236 14.89 15.13 -1.02
C VAL A 236 13.72 14.21 -1.37
N ALA A 237 13.79 12.92 -1.01
CA ALA A 237 12.70 11.99 -1.22
C ALA A 237 11.43 12.43 -0.48
N LEU A 238 11.52 12.95 0.75
CA LEU A 238 10.36 13.45 1.51
C LEU A 238 9.69 14.65 0.83
N SER A 239 10.47 15.57 0.27
CA SER A 239 9.92 16.68 -0.50
C SER A 239 9.08 16.18 -1.70
N LYS A 240 9.62 15.21 -2.44
CA LYS A 240 8.93 14.61 -3.59
C LYS A 240 7.74 13.73 -3.18
N LEU A 241 7.82 13.02 -2.07
CA LEU A 241 6.69 12.28 -1.51
C LEU A 241 5.56 13.22 -1.05
N THR A 242 5.91 14.42 -0.56
CA THR A 242 4.92 15.46 -0.23
C THR A 242 4.17 15.94 -1.48
N GLU A 243 4.87 16.12 -2.59
CA GLU A 243 4.29 16.44 -3.91
C GLU A 243 3.35 15.31 -4.37
N ALA A 244 3.82 14.05 -4.33
CA ALA A 244 3.03 12.89 -4.69
C ALA A 244 1.77 12.74 -3.83
N MET A 245 1.88 12.95 -2.52
CA MET A 245 0.74 12.96 -1.60
C MET A 245 -0.28 14.04 -1.98
N GLY A 246 0.17 15.23 -2.38
CA GLY A 246 -0.70 16.30 -2.87
C GLY A 246 -1.50 15.89 -4.11
N LEU A 247 -0.86 15.23 -5.09
CA LEU A 247 -1.54 14.69 -6.27
C LEU A 247 -2.55 13.61 -5.89
N ILE A 248 -2.20 12.71 -4.98
CA ILE A 248 -3.11 11.67 -4.49
C ILE A 248 -4.34 12.31 -3.83
N GLN A 249 -4.14 13.27 -2.91
CA GLN A 249 -5.25 13.94 -2.24
C GLN A 249 -6.16 14.68 -3.22
N GLN A 250 -5.60 15.36 -4.21
CA GLN A 250 -6.36 16.02 -5.27
C GLN A 250 -7.19 15.02 -6.08
N SER A 251 -6.60 13.88 -6.44
CA SER A 251 -7.24 12.81 -7.22
C SER A 251 -8.44 12.21 -6.49
N ILE A 252 -8.33 11.96 -5.19
CA ILE A 252 -9.40 11.35 -4.39
C ILE A 252 -10.36 12.38 -3.75
N GLY A 253 -10.11 13.66 -3.90
CA GLY A 253 -10.94 14.73 -3.33
C GLY A 253 -10.88 14.81 -1.81
N CYS A 254 -9.68 14.74 -1.22
CA CYS A 254 -9.46 14.64 0.23
C CYS A 254 -8.67 15.83 0.80
#